data_85c48325a97c17d7efcc99c33f7c1869
#
_entry.id   85c48325a97c17d7efcc99c33f7c1869
#
_cell.length_a   1.000
_cell.length_b   1.000
_cell.length_c   1.000
_cell.angle_alpha   90.00
_cell.angle_beta   90.00
_cell.angle_gamma   90.00
#
_symmetry.space_group_name_H-M   'P 1'
#
loop_
_entity.id
_entity.type
_entity.pdbx_description
1 polymer ?
#
loop_
_entity_poly.entity_id
_entity_poly.type
_entity_poly.pdbx_seq_one_letter_code
_entity_poly.pdbx_strand_id
1 'polypeptide(L)'
;TTLYSLLSERNDPGLNISTVEDPIEYTLPGITQCQVNREKGFDFATALRAFMRQDPDVLLVGETRDLETAKTAIEAALTGHLVLSTLHANDAPSTIARLDEMGVETFMVSAALIGIVSQRLLRRVCSRCRKPYRPDEQELGRFGLMASRESEVTFFRAHHHDGHGQACP
;
A
#
# COMPACT_ATOMS: atom_id res chain seq x y z
N THR A 1 -5.78 4.49 -2.02
CA THR A 1 -6.23 4.87 -0.66
C THR A 1 -5.12 4.73 0.38
N THR A 2 -4.51 3.54 0.56
CA THR A 2 -3.49 3.29 1.63
C THR A 2 -2.27 4.20 1.49
N LEU A 3 -1.70 4.34 0.29
CA LEU A 3 -0.56 5.24 0.05
C LEU A 3 -0.92 6.70 0.34
N TYR A 4 -2.10 7.14 -0.06
CA TYR A 4 -2.56 8.50 0.24
C TYR A 4 -2.73 8.75 1.74
N SER A 5 -3.20 7.76 2.50
CA SER A 5 -3.25 7.86 3.96
C SER A 5 -1.85 7.99 4.57
N LEU A 6 -0.86 7.24 4.06
CA LEU A 6 0.53 7.36 4.48
C LEU A 6 1.11 8.73 4.13
N LEU A 7 0.85 9.24 2.92
CA LEU A 7 1.29 10.58 2.54
C LEU A 7 0.65 11.66 3.40
N SER A 8 -0.66 11.54 3.68
CA SER A 8 -1.37 12.51 4.54
C SER A 8 -0.82 12.53 5.96
N GLU A 9 -0.46 11.38 6.51
CA GLU A 9 0.16 11.24 7.84
C GLU A 9 1.56 11.85 7.89
N ARG A 10 2.28 11.79 6.77
CA ARG A 10 3.64 12.32 6.63
C ARG A 10 3.69 13.76 6.12
N ASN A 11 2.57 14.33 5.72
CA ASN A 11 2.51 15.66 5.11
C ASN A 11 2.81 16.76 6.13
N ASP A 12 4.07 17.07 6.27
CA ASP A 12 4.60 18.16 7.12
C ASP A 12 5.09 19.31 6.22
N PRO A 13 4.85 20.59 6.58
CA PRO A 13 5.35 21.74 5.80
C PRO A 13 6.87 21.77 5.58
N GLY A 14 7.64 21.07 6.40
CA GLY A 14 9.09 20.93 6.26
C GLY A 14 9.54 19.84 5.28
N LEU A 15 8.61 19.05 4.74
CA LEU A 15 8.93 17.95 3.82
C LEU A 15 8.49 18.27 2.39
N ASN A 16 9.39 18.02 1.44
CA ASN A 16 9.08 18.06 0.01
C ASN A 16 8.59 16.69 -0.45
N ILE A 17 7.27 16.57 -0.64
CA ILE A 17 6.61 15.35 -1.10
C ILE A 17 6.17 15.50 -2.54
N SER A 18 6.62 14.60 -3.40
CA SER A 18 6.26 14.59 -4.82
C SER A 18 5.69 13.25 -5.25
N THR A 19 4.64 13.26 -6.08
CA THR A 19 4.00 12.04 -6.60
C THR A 19 3.94 12.05 -8.12
N VAL A 20 4.03 10.87 -8.72
CA VAL A 20 3.70 10.62 -10.12
C VAL A 20 2.69 9.50 -10.20
N GLU A 21 1.56 9.74 -10.88
CA GLU A 21 0.37 8.89 -10.83
C GLU A 21 -0.28 8.74 -12.22
N ASP A 22 -1.08 7.69 -12.41
CA ASP A 22 -1.78 7.42 -13.67
C ASP A 22 -3.15 6.75 -13.40
N PRO A 23 -4.22 7.54 -13.15
CA PRO A 23 -4.28 8.99 -12.93
C PRO A 23 -4.10 9.39 -11.45
N ILE A 24 -4.10 10.71 -11.18
CA ILE A 24 -4.28 11.25 -9.82
C ILE A 24 -5.72 10.98 -9.37
N GLU A 25 -5.91 10.27 -8.25
CA GLU A 25 -7.24 9.91 -7.73
C GLU A 25 -7.95 11.08 -7.07
N TYR A 26 -7.24 11.86 -6.26
CA TYR A 26 -7.71 13.10 -5.67
C TYR A 26 -6.53 13.97 -5.19
N THR A 27 -6.76 15.27 -5.07
CA THR A 27 -5.72 16.23 -4.71
C THR A 27 -5.42 16.17 -3.21
N LEU A 28 -4.15 16.12 -2.86
CA LEU A 28 -3.64 16.26 -1.50
C LEU A 28 -3.02 17.65 -1.31
N PRO A 29 -3.54 18.49 -0.39
CA PRO A 29 -2.95 19.80 -0.14
C PRO A 29 -1.50 19.70 0.33
N GLY A 30 -0.62 20.57 -0.16
CA GLY A 30 0.78 20.61 0.25
C GLY A 30 1.69 19.57 -0.40
N ILE A 31 1.17 18.74 -1.30
CA ILE A 31 1.93 17.71 -2.04
C ILE A 31 1.98 18.08 -3.52
N THR A 32 3.15 17.95 -4.12
CA THR A 32 3.33 18.13 -5.57
C THR A 32 2.91 16.86 -6.29
N GLN A 33 1.73 16.87 -6.92
CA GLN A 33 1.20 15.71 -7.64
C GLN A 33 1.28 15.92 -9.14
N CYS A 34 1.94 15.00 -9.84
CA CYS A 34 2.07 15.00 -11.29
C CYS A 34 1.39 13.78 -11.89
N GLN A 35 0.67 13.99 -12.98
CA GLN A 35 0.04 12.92 -13.73
C GLN A 35 0.85 12.54 -14.96
N VAL A 36 1.00 11.24 -15.21
CA VAL A 36 1.60 10.70 -16.43
C VAL A 36 0.89 11.23 -17.66
N ASN A 37 1.67 11.61 -18.68
CA ASN A 37 1.18 12.01 -19.99
C ASN A 37 2.04 11.34 -21.08
N ARG A 38 1.64 10.15 -21.48
CA ARG A 38 2.39 9.32 -22.44
C ARG A 38 2.49 9.95 -23.82
N GLU A 39 1.48 10.72 -24.24
CA GLU A 39 1.49 11.44 -25.54
C GLU A 39 2.59 12.47 -25.60
N LYS A 40 2.95 13.06 -24.46
CA LYS A 40 4.04 14.04 -24.33
C LYS A 40 5.36 13.43 -23.86
N GLY A 41 5.46 12.09 -23.77
CA GLY A 41 6.66 11.41 -23.30
C GLY A 41 6.94 11.58 -21.80
N PHE A 42 5.94 12.00 -21.03
CA PHE A 42 6.04 12.12 -19.58
C PHE A 42 5.51 10.87 -18.91
N ASP A 43 6.40 9.95 -18.60
CA ASP A 43 6.16 8.68 -17.94
C ASP A 43 6.68 8.67 -16.48
N PHE A 44 6.52 7.53 -15.79
CA PHE A 44 6.96 7.37 -14.41
C PHE A 44 8.47 7.57 -14.24
N ALA A 45 9.30 6.98 -15.10
CA ALA A 45 10.75 7.07 -15.00
C ALA A 45 11.25 8.51 -15.28
N THR A 46 10.66 9.17 -16.28
CA THR A 46 10.98 10.57 -16.62
C THR A 46 10.61 11.53 -15.48
N ALA A 47 9.42 11.32 -14.88
CA ALA A 47 8.99 12.12 -13.73
C ALA A 47 9.92 11.93 -12.52
N LEU A 48 10.26 10.69 -12.18
CA LEU A 48 11.17 10.38 -11.07
C LEU A 48 12.53 11.06 -11.25
N ARG A 49 13.13 10.97 -12.45
CA ARG A 49 14.41 11.64 -12.74
C ARG A 49 14.31 13.17 -12.60
N ALA A 50 13.17 13.75 -12.93
CA ALA A 50 12.94 15.17 -12.73
C ALA A 50 12.80 15.52 -11.24
N PHE A 51 12.06 14.72 -10.47
CA PHE A 51 11.87 14.94 -9.05
C PHE A 51 13.15 14.84 -8.24
N MET A 52 14.03 13.88 -8.53
CA MET A 52 15.33 13.75 -7.85
C MET A 52 16.21 15.02 -7.94
N ARG A 53 15.89 15.95 -8.85
CA ARG A 53 16.57 17.24 -8.97
C ARG A 53 15.88 18.37 -8.20
N GLN A 54 14.77 18.06 -7.53
CA GLN A 54 13.95 19.02 -6.80
C GLN A 54 14.09 18.87 -5.28
N ASP A 55 15.12 18.13 -4.83
CA ASP A 55 15.41 17.86 -3.43
C ASP A 55 14.18 17.31 -2.66
N PRO A 56 13.61 16.18 -3.10
CA PRO A 56 12.44 15.59 -2.47
C PRO A 56 12.83 14.80 -1.23
N ASP A 57 12.00 14.83 -0.19
CA ASP A 57 12.12 13.93 0.97
C ASP A 57 11.37 12.62 0.74
N VAL A 58 10.19 12.72 0.13
CA VAL A 58 9.30 11.58 -0.13
C VAL A 58 8.84 11.59 -1.59
N LEU A 59 8.98 10.44 -2.22
CA LEU A 59 8.52 10.18 -3.58
C LEU A 59 7.44 9.11 -3.59
N LEU A 60 6.33 9.33 -4.29
CA LEU A 60 5.36 8.30 -4.57
C LEU A 60 5.30 8.02 -6.07
N VAL A 61 5.52 6.76 -6.41
CA VAL A 61 5.30 6.22 -7.75
C VAL A 61 4.01 5.42 -7.73
N GLY A 62 3.00 5.90 -8.43
CA GLY A 62 1.67 5.27 -8.41
C GLY A 62 1.72 3.77 -8.67
N GLU A 63 2.57 3.35 -9.60
CA GLU A 63 2.87 1.94 -9.87
C GLU A 63 4.23 1.76 -10.54
N THR A 64 4.83 0.59 -10.29
CA THR A 64 6.05 0.15 -10.97
C THR A 64 5.72 -1.05 -11.87
N ARG A 65 5.81 -0.84 -13.20
CA ARG A 65 5.47 -1.87 -14.20
C ARG A 65 6.65 -2.32 -15.04
N ASP A 66 7.70 -1.55 -15.10
CA ASP A 66 8.84 -1.75 -15.98
C ASP A 66 10.17 -1.56 -15.26
N LEU A 67 11.23 -2.08 -15.89
CA LEU A 67 12.58 -2.04 -15.35
C LEU A 67 13.10 -0.62 -15.13
N GLU A 68 12.81 0.29 -16.04
CA GLU A 68 13.34 1.66 -15.98
C GLU A 68 12.78 2.40 -14.77
N THR A 69 11.46 2.31 -14.56
CA THR A 69 10.77 2.86 -13.39
C THR A 69 11.29 2.22 -12.11
N ALA A 70 11.43 0.88 -12.08
CA ALA A 70 11.93 0.13 -10.91
C ALA A 70 13.35 0.56 -10.54
N LYS A 71 14.27 0.62 -11.51
CA LYS A 71 15.66 1.05 -11.27
C LYS A 71 15.72 2.48 -10.75
N THR A 72 15.01 3.41 -11.38
CA THR A 72 15.03 4.82 -10.98
C THR A 72 14.45 5.00 -9.57
N ALA A 73 13.39 4.27 -9.21
CA ALA A 73 12.81 4.28 -7.87
C ALA A 73 13.80 3.74 -6.81
N ILE A 74 14.50 2.65 -7.12
CA ILE A 74 15.50 2.05 -6.24
C ILE A 74 16.72 2.98 -6.09
N GLU A 75 17.21 3.58 -7.17
CA GLU A 75 18.30 4.56 -7.12
C GLU A 75 17.93 5.76 -6.24
N ALA A 76 16.70 6.27 -6.34
CA ALA A 76 16.21 7.32 -5.45
C ALA A 76 16.21 6.87 -3.99
N ALA A 77 15.76 5.64 -3.70
CA ALA A 77 15.78 5.10 -2.35
C ALA A 77 17.22 4.95 -1.80
N LEU A 78 18.16 4.47 -2.62
CA LEU A 78 19.58 4.32 -2.24
C LEU A 78 20.27 5.66 -1.99
N THR A 79 19.78 6.74 -2.59
CA THR A 79 20.30 8.10 -2.38
C THR A 79 19.62 8.84 -1.22
N GLY A 80 18.81 8.14 -0.41
CA GLY A 80 18.29 8.65 0.86
C GLY A 80 16.84 9.12 0.86
N HIS A 81 16.13 8.99 -0.26
CA HIS A 81 14.72 9.39 -0.35
C HIS A 81 13.80 8.27 0.14
N LEU A 82 12.70 8.62 0.81
CA LEU A 82 11.63 7.66 1.07
C LEU A 82 10.80 7.45 -0.19
N VAL A 83 10.91 6.29 -0.80
CA VAL A 83 10.14 5.95 -2.01
C VAL A 83 9.01 5.01 -1.68
N LEU A 84 7.80 5.41 -2.01
CA LEU A 84 6.58 4.62 -1.90
C LEU A 84 6.12 4.22 -3.31
N SER A 85 5.79 2.95 -3.52
CA SER A 85 5.28 2.47 -4.81
C SER A 85 4.28 1.35 -4.65
N THR A 86 3.59 1.01 -5.75
CA THR A 86 2.79 -0.20 -5.84
C THR A 86 3.35 -1.15 -6.90
N LEU A 87 3.17 -2.41 -6.66
CA LEU A 87 3.54 -3.51 -7.55
C LEU A 87 2.39 -4.50 -7.65
N HIS A 88 2.08 -4.98 -8.84
CA HIS A 88 1.11 -6.04 -9.03
C HIS A 88 1.76 -7.39 -8.73
N ALA A 89 1.61 -7.87 -7.51
CA ALA A 89 2.06 -9.16 -7.02
C ALA A 89 0.99 -9.80 -6.11
N ASN A 90 1.00 -11.12 -6.01
CA ASN A 90 -0.02 -11.83 -5.23
C ASN A 90 0.18 -11.70 -3.72
N ASP A 91 1.42 -11.61 -3.29
CA ASP A 91 1.83 -11.54 -1.88
C ASP A 91 3.18 -10.84 -1.73
N ALA A 92 3.64 -10.66 -0.49
CA ALA A 92 4.89 -9.98 -0.23
C ALA A 92 6.14 -10.74 -0.77
N PRO A 93 6.27 -12.08 -0.65
CA PRO A 93 7.38 -12.80 -1.26
C PRO A 93 7.42 -12.69 -2.78
N SER A 94 6.28 -12.80 -3.47
CA SER A 94 6.22 -12.69 -4.93
C SER A 94 6.52 -11.28 -5.45
N THR A 95 6.48 -10.26 -4.60
CA THR A 95 6.94 -8.91 -4.95
C THR A 95 8.44 -8.89 -5.25
N ILE A 96 9.25 -9.59 -4.45
CA ILE A 96 10.70 -9.69 -4.65
C ILE A 96 11.00 -10.43 -5.95
N ALA A 97 10.33 -11.56 -6.19
CA ALA A 97 10.46 -12.31 -7.43
C ALA A 97 10.07 -11.46 -8.65
N ARG A 98 9.02 -10.63 -8.52
CA ARG A 98 8.59 -9.74 -9.59
C ARG A 98 9.61 -8.66 -9.93
N LEU A 99 10.31 -8.10 -8.95
CA LEU A 99 11.41 -7.16 -9.19
C LEU A 99 12.59 -7.84 -9.91
N ASP A 100 12.93 -9.06 -9.54
CA ASP A 100 13.95 -9.88 -10.18
C ASP A 100 13.56 -10.22 -11.65
N GLU A 101 12.31 -10.64 -11.89
CA GLU A 101 11.77 -10.89 -13.24
C GLU A 101 11.81 -9.64 -14.13
N MET A 102 11.63 -8.45 -13.58
CA MET A 102 11.77 -7.18 -14.29
C MET A 102 13.23 -6.85 -14.62
N GLY A 103 14.21 -7.61 -14.09
CA GLY A 103 15.63 -7.43 -14.30
C GLY A 103 16.31 -6.47 -13.33
N VAL A 104 15.69 -6.22 -12.16
CA VAL A 104 16.33 -5.45 -11.08
C VAL A 104 17.30 -6.37 -10.35
N GLU A 105 18.54 -5.92 -10.19
CA GLU A 105 19.56 -6.69 -9.52
C GLU A 105 19.25 -6.92 -8.03
N THR A 106 19.29 -8.17 -7.59
CA THR A 106 18.87 -8.59 -6.23
C THR A 106 19.55 -7.82 -5.12
N PHE A 107 20.83 -7.45 -5.29
CA PHE A 107 21.55 -6.67 -4.28
C PHE A 107 21.00 -5.25 -4.13
N MET A 108 20.51 -4.63 -5.22
CA MET A 108 19.86 -3.32 -5.18
C MET A 108 18.51 -3.39 -4.43
N VAL A 109 17.73 -4.43 -4.71
CA VAL A 109 16.48 -4.69 -3.98
C VAL A 109 16.76 -4.85 -2.49
N SER A 110 17.74 -5.67 -2.13
CA SER A 110 18.11 -5.91 -0.72
C SER A 110 18.59 -4.67 0.01
N ALA A 111 19.26 -3.75 -0.68
CA ALA A 111 19.80 -2.54 -0.08
C ALA A 111 18.74 -1.42 0.06
N ALA A 112 17.75 -1.37 -0.85
CA ALA A 112 16.77 -0.28 -0.91
C ALA A 112 15.43 -0.63 -0.25
N LEU A 113 15.02 -1.91 -0.28
CA LEU A 113 13.69 -2.32 0.16
C LEU A 113 13.62 -2.44 1.69
N ILE A 114 12.83 -1.56 2.31
CA ILE A 114 12.65 -1.53 3.76
C ILE A 114 11.39 -2.24 4.24
N GLY A 115 10.41 -2.44 3.36
CA GLY A 115 9.18 -3.15 3.72
C GLY A 115 8.25 -3.38 2.54
N ILE A 116 7.42 -4.39 2.67
CA ILE A 116 6.37 -4.73 1.71
C ILE A 116 5.05 -4.89 2.48
N VAL A 117 4.02 -4.23 2.01
CA VAL A 117 2.65 -4.38 2.54
C VAL A 117 1.78 -5.07 1.50
N SER A 118 1.36 -6.30 1.80
CA SER A 118 0.37 -7.02 1.00
C SER A 118 -1.01 -6.85 1.62
N GLN A 119 -1.96 -6.32 0.85
CA GLN A 119 -3.29 -5.97 1.33
C GLN A 119 -4.37 -6.74 0.58
N ARG A 120 -5.39 -7.19 1.30
CA ARG A 120 -6.60 -7.80 0.74
C ARG A 120 -7.84 -7.14 1.34
N LEU A 121 -8.80 -6.82 0.47
CA LEU A 121 -10.10 -6.32 0.91
C LEU A 121 -10.99 -7.49 1.29
N LEU A 122 -11.50 -7.45 2.53
CA LEU A 122 -12.45 -8.41 3.05
C LEU A 122 -13.76 -7.70 3.42
N ARG A 123 -14.86 -8.44 3.33
CA ARG A 123 -16.14 -7.93 3.86
C ARG A 123 -16.07 -7.86 5.37
N ARG A 124 -16.39 -6.72 5.92
CA ARG A 124 -16.44 -6.49 7.35
C ARG A 124 -17.87 -6.62 7.85
N VAL A 125 -18.06 -7.26 9.00
CA VAL A 125 -19.37 -7.30 9.65
C VAL A 125 -19.82 -5.88 10.05
N CYS A 126 -21.09 -5.58 9.84
CA CYS A 126 -21.66 -4.28 10.18
C CYS A 126 -21.56 -4.01 11.69
N SER A 127 -21.06 -2.84 12.08
CA SER A 127 -20.90 -2.46 13.47
C SER A 127 -22.24 -2.34 14.23
N ARG A 128 -23.35 -2.06 13.51
CA ARG A 128 -24.68 -1.87 14.10
C ARG A 128 -25.42 -3.18 14.38
N CYS A 129 -25.25 -4.19 13.52
CA CYS A 129 -26.01 -5.45 13.63
C CYS A 129 -25.15 -6.68 13.92
N ARG A 130 -23.83 -6.54 14.10
CA ARG A 130 -22.95 -7.65 14.48
C ARG A 130 -23.32 -8.18 15.88
N LYS A 131 -23.30 -9.49 16.03
CA LYS A 131 -23.48 -10.14 17.33
C LYS A 131 -22.14 -10.67 17.84
N PRO A 132 -21.78 -10.39 19.11
CA PRO A 132 -20.59 -10.98 19.70
C PRO A 132 -20.82 -12.46 19.97
N TYR A 133 -19.77 -13.26 19.86
CA TYR A 133 -19.76 -14.65 20.28
C TYR A 133 -18.38 -15.05 20.78
N ARG A 134 -18.32 -16.10 21.59
CA ARG A 134 -17.05 -16.69 22.01
C ARG A 134 -16.66 -17.76 21.00
N PRO A 135 -15.49 -17.65 20.36
CA PRO A 135 -15.00 -18.69 19.45
C PRO A 135 -14.62 -19.95 20.24
N ASP A 136 -14.73 -21.09 19.61
CA ASP A 136 -14.23 -22.36 20.18
C ASP A 136 -12.71 -22.48 19.95
N GLU A 137 -12.07 -23.50 20.56
CA GLU A 137 -10.63 -23.73 20.45
C GLU A 137 -10.19 -23.99 18.98
N GLN A 138 -11.05 -24.60 18.18
CA GLN A 138 -10.77 -24.92 16.79
C GLN A 138 -10.77 -23.64 15.93
N GLU A 139 -11.72 -22.74 16.17
CA GLU A 139 -11.75 -21.44 15.52
C GLU A 139 -10.54 -20.59 15.93
N LEU A 140 -10.20 -20.55 17.22
CA LEU A 140 -9.01 -19.84 17.70
C LEU A 140 -7.74 -20.37 17.04
N GLY A 141 -7.58 -21.69 16.94
CA GLY A 141 -6.43 -22.32 16.29
C GLY A 141 -6.27 -21.95 14.83
N ARG A 142 -7.37 -21.75 14.07
CA ARG A 142 -7.33 -21.30 12.68
C ARG A 142 -6.70 -19.90 12.51
N PHE A 143 -6.78 -19.07 13.53
CA PHE A 143 -6.21 -17.72 13.54
C PHE A 143 -4.87 -17.64 14.28
N GLY A 144 -4.31 -18.79 14.70
CA GLY A 144 -3.06 -18.82 15.47
C GLY A 144 -3.20 -18.22 16.89
N LEU A 145 -4.43 -18.06 17.36
CA LEU A 145 -4.72 -17.51 18.68
C LEU A 145 -4.80 -18.68 19.68
N MET A 146 -3.99 -18.63 20.71
CA MET A 146 -4.15 -19.51 21.86
C MET A 146 -5.07 -18.85 22.89
N ALA A 147 -6.07 -19.57 23.36
CA ALA A 147 -6.88 -19.14 24.50
C ALA A 147 -6.00 -19.12 25.76
N SER A 148 -5.41 -17.96 26.08
CA SER A 148 -4.91 -17.77 27.44
C SER A 148 -6.11 -17.55 28.35
N ARG A 149 -6.09 -18.17 29.55
CA ARG A 149 -7.17 -18.06 30.53
C ARG A 149 -7.47 -16.61 30.98
N GLU A 150 -6.65 -15.65 30.58
CA GLU A 150 -6.71 -14.26 31.03
C GLU A 150 -7.25 -13.28 29.98
N SER A 151 -7.35 -13.65 28.69
CA SER A 151 -7.92 -12.78 27.66
C SER A 151 -9.16 -13.40 27.04
N GLU A 152 -10.34 -12.88 27.40
CA GLU A 152 -11.59 -13.22 26.73
C GLU A 152 -11.60 -12.66 25.31
N VAL A 153 -11.22 -13.47 24.33
CA VAL A 153 -11.30 -13.07 22.92
C VAL A 153 -12.76 -13.14 22.48
N THR A 154 -13.30 -11.99 22.07
CA THR A 154 -14.67 -11.90 21.54
C THR A 154 -14.62 -11.75 20.03
N PHE A 155 -15.26 -12.66 19.32
CA PHE A 155 -15.46 -12.56 17.88
C PHE A 155 -16.85 -11.98 17.58
N PHE A 156 -17.03 -11.52 16.36
CA PHE A 156 -18.30 -10.98 15.90
C PHE A 156 -18.73 -11.67 14.61
N ARG A 157 -19.99 -12.07 14.54
CA ARG A 157 -20.60 -12.62 13.32
C ARG A 157 -21.67 -11.69 12.77
N ALA A 158 -21.89 -11.75 11.46
CA ALA A 158 -22.97 -11.04 10.83
C ALA A 158 -24.31 -11.61 11.38
N HIS A 159 -25.23 -10.71 11.71
CA HIS A 159 -26.61 -11.07 12.00
C HIS A 159 -27.44 -10.81 10.74
N HIS A 160 -27.78 -11.88 10.03
CA HIS A 160 -28.76 -11.78 8.96
C HIS A 160 -30.13 -11.73 9.61
N HIS A 161 -30.87 -10.67 9.36
CA HIS A 161 -32.27 -10.62 9.73
C HIS A 161 -33.02 -11.69 8.92
N ASP A 162 -33.76 -12.54 9.63
CA ASP A 162 -34.52 -13.63 9.09
C ASP A 162 -35.47 -13.14 7.99
N GLY A 163 -35.23 -13.56 6.73
CA GLY A 163 -36.21 -13.71 5.67
C GLY A 163 -36.77 -12.47 4.96
N HIS A 164 -36.53 -11.26 5.40
CA HIS A 164 -36.99 -10.06 4.72
C HIS A 164 -35.84 -9.13 4.38
N GLY A 165 -35.31 -9.25 3.17
CA GLY A 165 -34.17 -8.58 2.57
C GLY A 165 -33.99 -7.07 2.78
N GLN A 166 -34.19 -6.56 3.98
CA GLN A 166 -33.78 -5.21 4.32
C GLN A 166 -32.29 -5.23 4.65
N ALA A 167 -31.54 -4.50 3.83
CA ALA A 167 -30.15 -4.19 4.11
C ALA A 167 -30.04 -3.64 5.53
N CYS A 168 -28.97 -4.01 6.23
CA CYS A 168 -28.63 -3.42 7.52
C CYS A 168 -28.66 -1.89 7.39
N PRO A 169 -29.41 -1.16 8.23
CA PRO A 169 -29.58 0.29 8.12
C PRO A 169 -28.28 1.06 8.22
#